data_56a400345b4b3197317af9a4d8b4a430
#
_entry.id   56a400345b4b3197317af9a4d8b4a430
#
_cell.length_a   1.000
_cell.length_b   1.000
_cell.length_c   1.000
_cell.angle_alpha   90.00
_cell.angle_beta   90.00
_cell.angle_gamma   90.00
#
_symmetry.space_group_name_H-M   'P 1'
#
loop_
_entity.id
_entity.type
_entity.pdbx_description
1 polymer ?
#
loop_
_entity_poly.entity_id
_entity_poly.type
_entity_poly.pdbx_seq_one_letter_code
_entity_poly.pdbx_strand_id
1 'polypeptide(L)'
;MEIISNYGSYLLISGCIFGFFMAWGIGANDVANAMGTSVGARALTLAQAILVACVFEFAGAYLAGGEVTSTIRKGIIDPSILADTPELLVYGMLSALLAAGTWLLIASYNGWPVSTTHSIVGAIVGFAAVGISVDAVSWSKVTSIVSSWVVSPLMAGTISFMIFRSVHHLILNTDDPFNNAKKYVCLLYTSPSPRDS
;
A
#
# COMPACT_ATOMS: atom_id res chain seq x y z
N MET A 1 31.65 -9.38 0.07
CA MET A 1 31.91 -8.81 -1.28
C MET A 1 32.07 -9.89 -2.35
N GLU A 2 32.79 -10.96 -2.10
CA GLU A 2 33.00 -12.05 -3.05
C GLU A 2 31.70 -12.76 -3.46
N ILE A 3 30.76 -12.96 -2.52
CA ILE A 3 29.46 -13.58 -2.80
C ILE A 3 28.63 -12.72 -3.74
N ILE A 4 28.62 -11.40 -3.55
CA ILE A 4 27.85 -10.47 -4.40
C ILE A 4 28.45 -10.42 -5.81
N SER A 5 29.79 -10.49 -5.95
CA SER A 5 30.44 -10.52 -7.27
C SER A 5 30.19 -11.81 -8.03
N ASN A 6 30.16 -12.96 -7.35
CA ASN A 6 29.99 -14.27 -7.98
C ASN A 6 28.53 -14.66 -8.19
N TYR A 7 27.62 -14.26 -7.29
CA TYR A 7 26.21 -14.67 -7.30
C TYR A 7 25.23 -13.49 -7.44
N GLY A 8 25.71 -12.29 -7.75
CA GLY A 8 24.88 -11.09 -7.84
C GLY A 8 23.69 -11.22 -8.79
N SER A 9 23.89 -11.86 -9.94
CA SER A 9 22.81 -12.11 -10.90
C SER A 9 21.72 -13.03 -10.33
N TYR A 10 22.09 -14.06 -9.59
CA TYR A 10 21.13 -14.96 -8.96
C TYR A 10 20.36 -14.26 -7.84
N LEU A 11 21.04 -13.43 -7.04
CA LEU A 11 20.41 -12.62 -6.00
C LEU A 11 19.44 -11.60 -6.60
N LEU A 12 19.81 -10.97 -7.71
CA LEU A 12 18.92 -10.05 -8.43
C LEU A 12 17.68 -10.76 -8.96
N ILE A 13 17.85 -11.91 -9.61
CA ILE A 13 16.72 -12.72 -10.11
C ILE A 13 15.81 -13.15 -8.96
N SER A 14 16.38 -13.61 -7.85
CA SER A 14 15.61 -13.98 -6.65
C SER A 14 14.83 -12.77 -6.10
N GLY A 15 15.45 -11.59 -6.07
CA GLY A 15 14.81 -10.35 -5.67
C GLY A 15 13.64 -9.97 -6.57
N CYS A 16 13.80 -10.13 -7.89
CA CYS A 16 12.72 -9.92 -8.85
C CYS A 16 11.55 -10.90 -8.65
N ILE A 17 11.86 -12.19 -8.42
CA ILE A 17 10.83 -13.23 -8.19
C ILE A 17 10.07 -12.94 -6.88
N PHE A 18 10.77 -12.69 -5.78
CA PHE A 18 10.13 -12.41 -4.49
C PHE A 18 9.41 -11.07 -4.48
N GLY A 19 9.96 -10.07 -5.16
CA GLY A 19 9.31 -8.77 -5.34
C GLY A 19 8.01 -8.89 -6.16
N PHE A 20 8.04 -9.66 -7.25
CA PHE A 20 6.84 -9.95 -8.03
C PHE A 20 5.80 -10.75 -7.23
N PHE A 21 6.24 -11.75 -6.47
CA PHE A 21 5.37 -12.54 -5.59
C PHE A 21 4.69 -11.65 -4.54
N MET A 22 5.45 -10.74 -3.91
CA MET A 22 4.88 -9.77 -2.97
C MET A 22 3.92 -8.80 -3.67
N ALA A 23 4.29 -8.26 -4.85
CA ALA A 23 3.43 -7.35 -5.61
C ALA A 23 2.10 -8.01 -6.01
N TRP A 24 2.13 -9.29 -6.39
CA TRP A 24 0.92 -10.07 -6.64
C TRP A 24 0.05 -10.20 -5.38
N GLY A 25 0.65 -10.46 -4.22
CA GLY A 25 -0.04 -10.51 -2.93
C GLY A 25 -0.67 -9.16 -2.55
N ILE A 26 0.02 -8.05 -2.82
CA ILE A 26 -0.49 -6.67 -2.64
C ILE A 26 -1.74 -6.47 -3.51
N GLY A 27 -1.65 -6.76 -4.80
CA GLY A 27 -2.78 -6.64 -5.72
C GLY A 27 -3.99 -7.48 -5.29
N ALA A 28 -3.77 -8.69 -4.77
CA ALA A 28 -4.84 -9.56 -4.30
C ALA A 28 -5.53 -9.05 -3.03
N ASN A 29 -4.79 -8.43 -2.09
CA ASN A 29 -5.30 -7.98 -0.80
C ASN A 29 -5.74 -6.51 -0.82
N ASP A 30 -4.87 -5.60 -1.22
CA ASP A 30 -5.11 -4.16 -1.14
C ASP A 30 -6.17 -3.68 -2.14
N VAL A 31 -6.16 -4.20 -3.38
CA VAL A 31 -7.19 -3.87 -4.38
C VAL A 31 -8.58 -4.31 -3.92
N ALA A 32 -8.69 -5.51 -3.32
CA ALA A 32 -9.95 -5.99 -2.77
C ALA A 32 -10.46 -5.06 -1.66
N ASN A 33 -9.58 -4.60 -0.76
CA ASN A 33 -9.95 -3.67 0.30
C ASN A 33 -10.34 -2.28 -0.24
N ALA A 34 -9.61 -1.75 -1.23
CA ALA A 34 -9.87 -0.42 -1.79
C ALA A 34 -11.14 -0.39 -2.64
N MET A 35 -11.38 -1.43 -3.45
CA MET A 35 -12.45 -1.45 -4.45
C MET A 35 -13.70 -2.23 -4.01
N GLY A 36 -13.61 -3.02 -2.94
CA GLY A 36 -14.68 -3.91 -2.49
C GLY A 36 -16.01 -3.20 -2.23
N THR A 37 -15.97 -2.04 -1.60
CA THR A 37 -17.18 -1.22 -1.34
C THR A 37 -17.83 -0.70 -2.62
N SER A 38 -17.04 -0.25 -3.60
CA SER A 38 -17.54 0.26 -4.88
C SER A 38 -18.16 -0.85 -5.74
N VAL A 39 -17.56 -2.05 -5.72
CA VAL A 39 -18.10 -3.22 -6.40
C VAL A 39 -19.33 -3.75 -5.66
N GLY A 40 -19.30 -3.82 -4.34
CA GLY A 40 -20.43 -4.23 -3.51
C GLY A 40 -21.65 -3.32 -3.65
N ALA A 41 -21.44 -2.02 -3.75
CA ALA A 41 -22.48 -1.04 -4.03
C ALA A 41 -22.96 -1.04 -5.51
N ARG A 42 -22.37 -1.88 -6.37
CA ARG A 42 -22.63 -1.94 -7.83
C ARG A 42 -22.35 -0.63 -8.56
N ALA A 43 -21.51 0.25 -7.99
CA ALA A 43 -21.07 1.48 -8.65
C ALA A 43 -20.06 1.18 -9.77
N LEU A 44 -19.27 0.12 -9.61
CA LEU A 44 -18.31 -0.38 -10.61
C LEU A 44 -18.50 -1.89 -10.79
N THR A 45 -18.30 -2.36 -12.02
CA THR A 45 -18.12 -3.79 -12.25
C THR A 45 -16.72 -4.22 -11.78
N LEU A 46 -16.52 -5.50 -11.51
CA LEU A 46 -15.21 -6.03 -11.11
C LEU A 46 -14.11 -5.68 -12.11
N ALA A 47 -14.39 -5.81 -13.42
CA ALA A 47 -13.41 -5.47 -14.46
C ALA A 47 -13.05 -3.98 -14.48
N GLN A 48 -14.03 -3.09 -14.28
CA GLN A 48 -13.78 -1.65 -14.16
C GLN A 48 -12.97 -1.32 -12.91
N ALA A 49 -13.28 -1.94 -11.77
CA ALA A 49 -12.55 -1.75 -10.53
C ALA A 49 -11.07 -2.17 -10.66
N ILE A 50 -10.81 -3.33 -11.27
CA ILE A 50 -9.45 -3.81 -11.54
C ILE A 50 -8.71 -2.86 -12.49
N LEU A 51 -9.33 -2.39 -13.56
CA LEU A 51 -8.71 -1.45 -14.49
C LEU A 51 -8.33 -0.14 -13.82
N VAL A 52 -9.24 0.43 -13.02
CA VAL A 52 -8.99 1.65 -12.24
C VAL A 52 -7.84 1.43 -11.27
N ALA A 53 -7.86 0.32 -10.51
CA ALA A 53 -6.79 -0.02 -9.58
C ALA A 53 -5.44 -0.14 -10.29
N CYS A 54 -5.35 -0.87 -11.41
CA CYS A 54 -4.11 -1.01 -12.19
C CYS A 54 -3.52 0.35 -12.59
N VAL A 55 -4.34 1.27 -13.08
CA VAL A 55 -3.88 2.60 -13.52
C VAL A 55 -3.35 3.41 -12.33
N PHE A 56 -4.11 3.47 -11.23
CA PHE A 56 -3.77 4.31 -10.09
C PHE A 56 -2.65 3.70 -9.23
N GLU A 57 -2.56 2.38 -9.11
CA GLU A 57 -1.44 1.73 -8.42
C GLU A 57 -0.13 1.92 -9.19
N PHE A 58 -0.16 1.74 -10.52
CA PHE A 58 1.00 2.01 -11.36
C PHE A 58 1.44 3.47 -11.25
N ALA A 59 0.50 4.41 -11.35
CA ALA A 59 0.80 5.83 -11.20
C ALA A 59 1.37 6.16 -9.82
N GLY A 60 0.79 5.61 -8.75
CA GLY A 60 1.28 5.76 -7.39
C GLY A 60 2.69 5.23 -7.19
N ALA A 61 2.97 4.02 -7.68
CA ALA A 61 4.29 3.42 -7.64
C ALA A 61 5.33 4.24 -8.43
N TYR A 62 4.95 4.75 -9.59
CA TYR A 62 5.83 5.57 -10.42
C TYR A 62 6.13 6.95 -9.80
N LEU A 63 5.11 7.62 -9.26
CA LEU A 63 5.24 8.98 -8.72
C LEU A 63 5.82 9.02 -7.31
N ALA A 64 5.46 8.07 -6.44
CA ALA A 64 5.80 8.09 -5.02
C ALA A 64 6.68 6.92 -4.56
N GLY A 65 6.89 5.89 -5.39
CA GLY A 65 7.63 4.68 -5.02
C GLY A 65 9.08 4.95 -4.60
N GLY A 66 9.72 5.98 -5.14
CA GLY A 66 11.07 6.37 -4.77
C GLY A 66 11.21 6.82 -3.30
N GLU A 67 10.25 7.59 -2.81
CA GLU A 67 10.23 8.07 -1.41
C GLU A 67 9.99 6.91 -0.44
N VAL A 68 9.06 6.02 -0.75
CA VAL A 68 8.77 4.82 0.05
C VAL A 68 10.00 3.91 0.12
N THR A 69 10.62 3.63 -1.02
CA THR A 69 11.84 2.82 -1.10
C THR A 69 12.98 3.44 -0.30
N SER A 70 13.15 4.76 -0.37
CA SER A 70 14.16 5.50 0.39
C SER A 70 13.94 5.35 1.91
N THR A 71 12.70 5.47 2.36
CA THR A 71 12.33 5.34 3.78
C THR A 71 12.61 3.93 4.30
N ILE A 72 12.24 2.90 3.55
CA ILE A 72 12.48 1.51 3.92
C ILE A 72 13.99 1.20 3.94
N ARG A 73 14.70 1.62 2.89
CA ARG A 73 16.13 1.29 2.70
C ARG A 73 17.05 1.97 3.72
N LYS A 74 16.74 3.21 4.12
CA LYS A 74 17.63 4.04 4.94
C LYS A 74 17.09 4.30 6.34
N GLY A 75 15.86 3.91 6.63
CA GLY A 75 15.16 4.35 7.83
C GLY A 75 15.03 3.31 8.93
N ILE A 76 14.92 2.03 8.62
CA ILE A 76 14.57 0.99 9.59
C ILE A 76 15.81 0.34 10.18
N ILE A 77 16.83 0.08 9.37
CA ILE A 77 18.09 -0.53 9.78
C ILE A 77 19.18 0.52 9.73
N ASP A 78 20.04 0.58 10.74
CA ASP A 78 21.19 1.47 10.73
C ASP A 78 22.24 0.96 9.71
N PRO A 79 22.50 1.73 8.63
CA PRO A 79 23.43 1.29 7.59
C PRO A 79 24.87 1.12 8.08
N SER A 80 25.26 1.80 9.16
CA SER A 80 26.61 1.76 9.71
C SER A 80 26.96 0.37 10.26
N ILE A 81 25.98 -0.34 10.79
CA ILE A 81 26.15 -1.70 11.36
C ILE A 81 26.42 -2.74 10.29
N LEU A 82 25.98 -2.48 9.05
CA LEU A 82 26.09 -3.39 7.92
C LEU A 82 27.19 -3.00 6.93
N ALA A 83 27.99 -1.99 7.24
CA ALA A 83 29.06 -1.52 6.37
C ALA A 83 30.09 -2.64 6.05
N ASP A 84 30.38 -3.51 7.01
CA ASP A 84 31.33 -4.62 6.86
C ASP A 84 30.70 -5.89 6.24
N THR A 85 29.37 -6.00 6.25
CA THR A 85 28.63 -7.20 5.78
C THR A 85 27.44 -6.83 4.92
N PRO A 86 27.64 -6.21 3.74
CA PRO A 86 26.54 -5.77 2.86
C PRO A 86 25.70 -6.94 2.33
N GLU A 87 26.27 -8.14 2.21
CA GLU A 87 25.55 -9.36 1.84
C GLU A 87 24.45 -9.73 2.84
N LEU A 88 24.64 -9.45 4.13
CA LEU A 88 23.62 -9.72 5.15
C LEU A 88 22.37 -8.85 4.93
N LEU A 89 22.55 -7.60 4.49
CA LEU A 89 21.42 -6.73 4.11
C LEU A 89 20.65 -7.32 2.92
N VAL A 90 21.35 -7.82 1.90
CA VAL A 90 20.70 -8.42 0.72
C VAL A 90 19.87 -9.64 1.12
N TYR A 91 20.44 -10.56 1.90
CA TYR A 91 19.72 -11.73 2.39
C TYR A 91 18.53 -11.35 3.27
N GLY A 92 18.70 -10.35 4.13
CA GLY A 92 17.65 -9.86 4.99
C GLY A 92 16.49 -9.26 4.21
N MET A 93 16.77 -8.45 3.20
CA MET A 93 15.73 -7.87 2.36
C MET A 93 15.00 -8.93 1.51
N LEU A 94 15.73 -9.94 0.98
CA LEU A 94 15.12 -11.07 0.28
C LEU A 94 14.21 -11.89 1.20
N SER A 95 14.67 -12.18 2.42
CA SER A 95 13.87 -12.92 3.41
C SER A 95 12.65 -12.11 3.86
N ALA A 96 12.77 -10.79 4.03
CA ALA A 96 11.64 -9.92 4.37
C ALA A 96 10.60 -9.87 3.25
N LEU A 97 11.02 -9.77 1.98
CA LEU A 97 10.10 -9.84 0.84
C LEU A 97 9.34 -11.17 0.80
N LEU A 98 10.06 -12.28 0.97
CA LEU A 98 9.45 -13.61 0.95
C LEU A 98 8.50 -13.81 2.13
N ALA A 99 8.89 -13.38 3.33
CA ALA A 99 8.05 -13.48 4.54
C ALA A 99 6.77 -12.63 4.41
N ALA A 100 6.91 -11.38 3.97
CA ALA A 100 5.75 -10.50 3.78
C ALA A 100 4.83 -11.01 2.66
N GLY A 101 5.40 -11.45 1.52
CA GLY A 101 4.62 -12.04 0.43
C GLY A 101 3.88 -13.32 0.85
N THR A 102 4.53 -14.18 1.62
CA THR A 102 3.91 -15.41 2.17
C THR A 102 2.78 -15.07 3.13
N TRP A 103 2.96 -14.08 4.00
CA TRP A 103 1.92 -13.60 4.89
C TRP A 103 0.72 -13.04 4.12
N LEU A 104 0.96 -12.23 3.08
CA LEU A 104 -0.11 -11.70 2.23
C LEU A 104 -0.87 -12.82 1.49
N LEU A 105 -0.17 -13.85 1.03
CA LEU A 105 -0.81 -15.02 0.41
C LEU A 105 -1.73 -15.73 1.39
N ILE A 106 -1.25 -16.01 2.61
CA ILE A 106 -2.04 -16.65 3.67
C ILE A 106 -3.25 -15.79 4.02
N ALA A 107 -3.07 -14.48 4.20
CA ALA A 107 -4.14 -13.56 4.53
C ALA A 107 -5.18 -13.48 3.43
N SER A 108 -4.76 -13.38 2.16
CA SER A 108 -5.66 -13.34 1.00
C SER A 108 -6.45 -14.63 0.83
N TYR A 109 -5.81 -15.78 1.04
CA TYR A 109 -6.50 -17.07 0.99
C TYR A 109 -7.59 -17.21 2.07
N ASN A 110 -7.35 -16.65 3.25
CA ASN A 110 -8.32 -16.66 4.36
C ASN A 110 -9.31 -15.47 4.31
N GLY A 111 -9.20 -14.57 3.34
CA GLY A 111 -10.03 -13.37 3.24
C GLY A 111 -9.78 -12.36 4.38
N TRP A 112 -8.58 -12.34 4.93
CA TRP A 112 -8.19 -11.39 5.96
C TRP A 112 -7.70 -10.08 5.36
N PRO A 113 -8.33 -8.94 5.66
CA PRO A 113 -7.83 -7.64 5.26
C PRO A 113 -6.62 -7.26 6.14
N VAL A 114 -5.43 -7.29 5.55
CA VAL A 114 -4.18 -6.96 6.25
C VAL A 114 -3.48 -5.77 5.60
N SER A 115 -2.64 -5.09 6.37
CA SER A 115 -1.82 -4.00 5.83
C SER A 115 -0.51 -4.54 5.29
N THR A 116 -0.24 -4.27 4.03
CA THR A 116 1.03 -4.63 3.36
C THR A 116 2.21 -3.88 3.94
N THR A 117 2.02 -2.60 4.29
CA THR A 117 3.06 -1.80 4.95
C THR A 117 3.44 -2.36 6.32
N HIS A 118 2.44 -2.74 7.13
CA HIS A 118 2.72 -3.39 8.43
C HIS A 118 3.49 -4.69 8.24
N SER A 119 3.12 -5.49 7.23
CA SER A 119 3.74 -6.78 6.94
C SER A 119 5.22 -6.62 6.57
N ILE A 120 5.55 -5.73 5.65
CA ILE A 120 6.95 -5.54 5.22
C ILE A 120 7.80 -4.87 6.30
N VAL A 121 7.28 -3.87 7.00
CA VAL A 121 7.99 -3.22 8.11
C VAL A 121 8.25 -4.22 9.23
N GLY A 122 7.25 -5.02 9.60
CA GLY A 122 7.40 -6.08 10.58
C GLY A 122 8.43 -7.13 10.18
N ALA A 123 8.45 -7.54 8.91
CA ALA A 123 9.42 -8.50 8.39
C ALA A 123 10.86 -7.96 8.45
N ILE A 124 11.07 -6.67 8.09
CA ILE A 124 12.38 -6.02 8.14
C ILE A 124 12.85 -5.84 9.59
N VAL A 125 11.98 -5.38 10.48
CA VAL A 125 12.28 -5.23 11.92
C VAL A 125 12.60 -6.60 12.53
N GLY A 126 11.81 -7.64 12.19
CA GLY A 126 12.04 -9.01 12.64
C GLY A 126 13.38 -9.56 12.18
N PHE A 127 13.71 -9.37 10.90
CA PHE A 127 15.04 -9.73 10.39
C PHE A 127 16.15 -8.98 11.12
N ALA A 128 16.05 -7.66 11.26
CA ALA A 128 17.08 -6.86 11.90
C ALA A 128 17.30 -7.25 13.37
N ALA A 129 16.22 -7.44 14.13
CA ALA A 129 16.29 -7.77 15.54
C ALA A 129 16.82 -9.17 15.83
N VAL A 130 16.46 -10.15 14.98
CA VAL A 130 16.82 -11.56 15.18
C VAL A 130 18.08 -11.93 14.38
N GLY A 131 18.25 -11.42 13.16
CA GLY A 131 19.35 -11.78 12.27
C GLY A 131 20.61 -10.95 12.50
N ILE A 132 20.50 -9.77 13.11
CA ILE A 132 21.64 -8.88 13.39
C ILE A 132 21.71 -8.63 14.90
N SER A 133 20.93 -7.70 15.40
CA SER A 133 20.76 -7.38 16.82
C SER A 133 19.56 -6.44 17.01
N VAL A 134 19.03 -6.40 18.23
CA VAL A 134 17.95 -5.45 18.58
C VAL A 134 18.40 -4.00 18.42
N ASP A 135 19.69 -3.71 18.63
CA ASP A 135 20.27 -2.38 18.49
C ASP A 135 20.47 -1.95 17.03
N ALA A 136 20.42 -2.88 16.08
CA ALA A 136 20.46 -2.58 14.65
C ALA A 136 19.16 -1.94 14.12
N VAL A 137 18.10 -1.99 14.92
CA VAL A 137 16.80 -1.40 14.57
C VAL A 137 16.77 0.07 14.99
N SER A 138 16.49 0.94 14.04
CA SER A 138 16.26 2.37 14.31
C SER A 138 14.89 2.60 14.96
N TRP A 139 14.75 2.31 16.24
CA TRP A 139 13.50 2.36 17.00
C TRP A 139 12.76 3.70 16.90
N SER A 140 13.49 4.82 16.79
CA SER A 140 12.90 6.14 16.58
C SER A 140 12.13 6.22 15.25
N LYS A 141 12.66 5.62 14.19
CA LYS A 141 11.98 5.54 12.89
C LYS A 141 10.80 4.58 12.93
N VAL A 142 10.97 3.43 13.56
CA VAL A 142 9.88 2.47 13.76
C VAL A 142 8.72 3.11 14.52
N THR A 143 9.00 3.83 15.60
CA THR A 143 7.97 4.56 16.37
C THR A 143 7.27 5.62 15.51
N SER A 144 8.00 6.35 14.68
CA SER A 144 7.41 7.32 13.74
C SER A 144 6.48 6.65 12.73
N ILE A 145 6.89 5.49 12.17
CA ILE A 145 6.06 4.71 11.26
C ILE A 145 4.80 4.21 11.98
N VAL A 146 4.94 3.63 13.16
CA VAL A 146 3.81 3.13 13.98
C VAL A 146 2.85 4.27 14.33
N SER A 147 3.35 5.47 14.64
CA SER A 147 2.51 6.65 14.89
C SER A 147 1.68 7.03 13.66
N SER A 148 2.23 6.89 12.46
CA SER A 148 1.48 7.15 11.22
C SER A 148 0.31 6.18 11.02
N TRP A 149 0.38 4.97 11.54
CA TRP A 149 -0.69 3.97 11.47
C TRP A 149 -1.94 4.36 12.27
N VAL A 150 -1.77 5.24 13.25
CA VAL A 150 -2.89 5.82 14.01
C VAL A 150 -3.38 7.10 13.35
N VAL A 151 -2.46 7.98 12.94
CA VAL A 151 -2.79 9.28 12.36
C VAL A 151 -3.52 9.15 11.03
N SER A 152 -3.05 8.23 10.14
CA SER A 152 -3.64 8.07 8.80
C SER A 152 -5.12 7.68 8.82
N PRO A 153 -5.58 6.65 9.56
CA PRO A 153 -6.99 6.32 9.62
C PRO A 153 -7.84 7.39 10.31
N LEU A 154 -7.31 8.11 11.30
CA LEU A 154 -8.01 9.24 11.91
C LEU A 154 -8.24 10.37 10.92
N MET A 155 -7.24 10.74 10.14
CA MET A 155 -7.37 11.74 9.09
C MET A 155 -8.32 11.29 7.98
N ALA A 156 -8.16 10.06 7.48
CA ALA A 156 -9.02 9.50 6.45
C ALA A 156 -10.49 9.43 6.93
N GLY A 157 -10.72 8.98 8.15
CA GLY A 157 -12.06 8.92 8.76
C GLY A 157 -12.68 10.30 8.91
N THR A 158 -11.91 11.30 9.35
CA THR A 158 -12.37 12.69 9.48
C THR A 158 -12.77 13.27 8.12
N ILE A 159 -11.92 13.11 7.10
CA ILE A 159 -12.20 13.59 5.74
C ILE A 159 -13.45 12.89 5.17
N SER A 160 -13.51 11.55 5.31
CA SER A 160 -14.66 10.77 4.86
C SER A 160 -15.95 11.19 5.55
N PHE A 161 -15.91 11.44 6.86
CA PHE A 161 -17.04 11.93 7.62
C PHE A 161 -17.49 13.31 7.13
N MET A 162 -16.56 14.22 6.88
CA MET A 162 -16.88 15.56 6.35
C MET A 162 -17.54 15.48 4.96
N ILE A 163 -17.00 14.63 4.06
CA ILE A 163 -17.57 14.41 2.73
C ILE A 163 -18.97 13.80 2.85
N PHE A 164 -19.13 12.75 3.66
CA PHE A 164 -20.42 12.11 3.88
C PHE A 164 -21.45 13.11 4.44
N ARG A 165 -21.07 13.88 5.44
CA ARG A 165 -21.97 14.89 6.04
C ARG A 165 -22.37 15.97 5.03
N SER A 166 -21.44 16.37 4.15
CA SER A 166 -21.74 17.32 3.08
C SER A 166 -22.73 16.73 2.07
N VAL A 167 -22.50 15.50 1.61
CA VAL A 167 -23.41 14.78 0.71
C VAL A 167 -24.78 14.58 1.36
N HIS A 168 -24.81 14.17 2.62
CA HIS A 168 -26.05 13.97 3.36
C HIS A 168 -26.87 15.27 3.47
N HIS A 169 -26.23 16.38 3.79
CA HIS A 169 -26.91 17.67 3.97
C HIS A 169 -27.32 18.30 2.63
N LEU A 170 -26.47 18.23 1.61
CA LEU A 170 -26.70 18.92 0.33
C LEU A 170 -27.53 18.08 -0.66
N ILE A 171 -27.59 16.77 -0.49
CA ILE A 171 -28.22 15.88 -1.45
C ILE A 171 -29.30 15.02 -0.78
N LEU A 172 -28.92 14.19 0.21
CA LEU A 172 -29.79 13.15 0.72
C LEU A 172 -30.93 13.68 1.60
N ASN A 173 -30.65 14.71 2.40
CA ASN A 173 -31.61 15.29 3.34
C ASN A 173 -32.34 16.53 2.75
N THR A 174 -32.76 16.41 1.50
CA THR A 174 -33.48 17.50 0.76
C THR A 174 -34.73 16.93 0.13
N ASP A 175 -35.69 17.81 -0.18
CA ASP A 175 -36.97 17.42 -0.76
C ASP A 175 -36.86 16.78 -2.15
N ASP A 176 -35.78 17.07 -2.87
CA ASP A 176 -35.50 16.48 -4.19
C ASP A 176 -34.01 15.99 -4.29
N PRO A 177 -33.69 14.82 -3.70
CA PRO A 177 -32.35 14.32 -3.70
C PRO A 177 -31.78 14.05 -5.10
N PHE A 178 -32.64 13.70 -6.06
CA PHE A 178 -32.21 13.35 -7.42
C PHE A 178 -31.71 14.56 -8.20
N ASN A 179 -32.44 15.67 -8.18
CA ASN A 179 -32.02 16.89 -8.86
C ASN A 179 -30.84 17.57 -8.12
N ASN A 180 -30.80 17.48 -6.79
CA ASN A 180 -29.64 17.94 -6.03
C ASN A 180 -28.41 17.10 -6.29
N ALA A 181 -28.53 15.79 -6.42
CA ALA A 181 -27.41 14.94 -6.84
C ALA A 181 -26.90 15.36 -8.23
N LYS A 182 -27.75 15.59 -9.20
CA LYS A 182 -27.34 16.09 -10.52
C LYS A 182 -26.61 17.44 -10.41
N LYS A 183 -27.11 18.37 -9.60
CA LYS A 183 -26.53 19.70 -9.43
C LYS A 183 -25.13 19.65 -8.80
N TYR A 184 -24.96 18.88 -7.74
CA TYR A 184 -23.70 18.84 -6.97
C TYR A 184 -22.69 17.83 -7.52
N VAL A 185 -23.12 16.73 -8.12
CA VAL A 185 -22.22 15.75 -8.77
C VAL A 185 -21.84 16.23 -10.17
N CYS A 186 -22.71 16.92 -10.92
CA CYS A 186 -22.35 17.54 -12.21
C CYS A 186 -21.34 18.68 -12.09
N LEU A 187 -21.19 19.31 -10.94
CA LEU A 187 -20.05 20.22 -10.70
C LEU A 187 -18.69 19.51 -10.70
N LEU A 188 -18.68 18.20 -10.48
CA LEU A 188 -17.51 17.31 -10.62
C LEU A 188 -17.46 16.61 -11.99
N TYR A 189 -18.56 16.63 -12.75
CA TYR A 189 -18.70 16.01 -14.06
C TYR A 189 -19.12 17.08 -15.08
N THR A 190 -18.19 17.91 -15.52
CA THR A 190 -18.42 18.85 -16.63
C THR A 190 -18.47 18.10 -17.96
N SER A 191 -19.55 17.34 -18.19
CA SER A 191 -19.89 16.87 -19.51
C SER A 191 -21.37 17.21 -19.77
N PRO A 192 -21.70 18.05 -20.77
CA PRO A 192 -23.09 18.33 -21.14
C PRO A 192 -23.73 17.02 -21.60
N SER A 193 -24.87 16.69 -20.97
CA SER A 193 -25.68 15.54 -21.39
C SER A 193 -26.23 15.78 -22.80
N PRO A 194 -26.16 14.80 -23.73
CA PRO A 194 -26.71 14.93 -25.08
C PRO A 194 -28.26 14.93 -25.15
N ARG A 195 -28.97 15.19 -24.04
CA ARG A 195 -30.43 15.10 -23.94
C ARG A 195 -31.15 16.44 -23.78
N ASP A 196 -30.44 17.56 -23.91
CA ASP A 196 -31.04 18.89 -23.86
C ASP A 196 -31.03 19.57 -25.25
N SER A 197 -31.29 18.78 -26.30
CA SER A 197 -31.58 19.27 -27.66
C SER A 197 -32.87 18.68 -28.18
#